data_acded8197a2c5c1dd804e953bb5f9d72
#
_entry.id   acded8197a2c5c1dd804e953bb5f9d72
#
_cell.length_a   1.000
_cell.length_b   1.000
_cell.length_c   1.000
_cell.angle_alpha   90.00
_cell.angle_beta   90.00
_cell.angle_gamma   90.00
#
_symmetry.space_group_name_H-M   'P 1'
#
loop_
_entity.id
_entity.type
_entity.pdbx_description
1 polymer ?
#
loop_
_entity_poly.entity_id
_entity_poly.type
_entity_poly.pdbx_seq_one_letter_code
_entity_poly.pdbx_strand_id
1 'polypeptide(L)'
;MRIYRHKRGGVPQLNTASMPDLIFTVLFFFMIVTHMRKVTLKVQYKVPQGTELTRLTKKTAVSYIHIGKPFNTPQQTVTSPTGRGQESLTQHIQLNDKIARIEEIAPYIVAERERMNPADLPNMTVSIKADRNTNMGLITDVKQQLRRANALRINYSATETSAKRP
;
A
#
# COMPACT_ATOMS: atom_id res chain seq x y z
N MET A 1 -22.08 -57.22 62.39
CA MET A 1 -22.32 -55.83 62.00
C MET A 1 -21.20 -55.37 61.04
N ARG A 2 -21.42 -55.33 59.69
CA ARG A 2 -20.43 -54.93 58.72
C ARG A 2 -20.64 -53.44 58.42
N ILE A 3 -19.64 -52.62 58.85
CA ILE A 3 -19.66 -51.19 58.64
C ILE A 3 -19.20 -50.91 57.16
N TYR A 4 -20.09 -50.52 56.29
CA TYR A 4 -19.77 -50.03 54.91
C TYR A 4 -19.08 -48.72 55.04
N ARG A 5 -17.78 -48.66 54.77
CA ARG A 5 -17.00 -47.43 54.64
C ARG A 5 -17.28 -46.86 53.27
N HIS A 6 -18.03 -45.80 53.18
CA HIS A 6 -18.20 -45.01 51.96
C HIS A 6 -16.82 -44.43 51.56
N LYS A 7 -16.26 -44.92 50.44
CA LYS A 7 -15.14 -44.25 49.78
C LYS A 7 -15.64 -42.91 49.30
N ARG A 8 -15.16 -41.80 49.86
CA ARG A 8 -15.32 -40.47 49.31
C ARG A 8 -14.64 -40.47 47.94
N GLY A 9 -15.42 -40.41 46.87
CA GLY A 9 -14.92 -40.20 45.53
C GLY A 9 -14.21 -38.84 45.50
N GLY A 10 -12.90 -38.87 45.23
CA GLY A 10 -12.14 -37.66 45.03
C GLY A 10 -12.75 -36.86 43.88
N VAL A 11 -12.87 -35.55 44.06
CA VAL A 11 -13.31 -34.61 43.01
C VAL A 11 -12.42 -34.83 41.77
N PRO A 12 -12.99 -35.07 40.59
CA PRO A 12 -12.17 -35.24 39.39
C PRO A 12 -11.32 -34.00 39.21
N GLN A 13 -10.01 -34.17 39.16
CA GLN A 13 -9.09 -33.07 38.88
C GLN A 13 -9.38 -32.58 37.46
N LEU A 14 -9.69 -31.28 37.31
CA LEU A 14 -9.75 -30.63 36.03
C LEU A 14 -8.41 -30.79 35.30
N ASN A 15 -8.44 -31.45 34.16
CA ASN A 15 -7.23 -31.61 33.33
C ASN A 15 -6.94 -30.26 32.63
N THR A 16 -6.11 -29.45 33.26
CA THR A 16 -5.72 -28.14 32.75
C THR A 16 -4.62 -28.20 31.68
N ALA A 17 -4.16 -29.40 31.33
CA ALA A 17 -3.06 -29.62 30.38
C ALA A 17 -3.43 -29.16 28.94
N SER A 18 -4.72 -29.09 28.59
CA SER A 18 -5.17 -28.62 27.29
C SER A 18 -5.37 -27.09 27.17
N MET A 19 -5.40 -26.36 28.30
CA MET A 19 -5.58 -24.90 28.28
C MET A 19 -4.41 -24.14 27.62
N PRO A 20 -3.13 -24.48 27.89
CA PRO A 20 -1.99 -23.85 27.22
C PRO A 20 -2.00 -24.07 25.73
N ASP A 21 -2.44 -25.22 25.24
CA ASP A 21 -2.51 -25.52 23.80
C ASP A 21 -3.56 -24.67 23.08
N LEU A 22 -4.73 -24.49 23.71
CA LEU A 22 -5.77 -23.63 23.17
C LEU A 22 -5.30 -22.17 23.08
N ILE A 23 -4.66 -21.65 24.11
CA ILE A 23 -4.10 -20.30 24.15
C ILE A 23 -3.02 -20.16 23.06
N PHE A 24 -2.12 -21.16 22.94
CA PHE A 24 -1.07 -21.14 21.93
C PHE A 24 -1.65 -21.18 20.51
N THR A 25 -2.64 -22.01 20.25
CA THR A 25 -3.31 -22.11 18.95
C THR A 25 -3.99 -20.81 18.57
N VAL A 26 -4.68 -20.15 19.52
CA VAL A 26 -5.32 -18.85 19.30
C VAL A 26 -4.30 -17.76 19.02
N LEU A 27 -3.21 -17.70 19.79
CA LEU A 27 -2.12 -16.74 19.53
C LEU A 27 -1.45 -16.99 18.20
N PHE A 28 -1.20 -18.24 17.82
CA PHE A 28 -0.66 -18.61 16.52
C PHE A 28 -1.60 -18.25 15.37
N PHE A 29 -2.90 -18.47 15.55
CA PHE A 29 -3.91 -18.05 14.58
C PHE A 29 -3.91 -16.52 14.39
N PHE A 30 -3.89 -15.74 15.47
CA PHE A 30 -3.76 -14.29 15.36
C PHE A 30 -2.47 -13.85 14.72
N MET A 31 -1.35 -14.52 14.99
CA MET A 31 -0.07 -14.24 14.34
C MET A 31 -0.14 -14.42 12.82
N ILE A 32 -0.81 -15.46 12.33
CA ILE A 32 -1.00 -15.71 10.89
C ILE A 32 -1.96 -14.68 10.27
N VAL A 33 -3.08 -14.39 10.94
CA VAL A 33 -4.11 -13.47 10.44
C VAL A 33 -3.64 -12.02 10.43
N THR A 34 -2.78 -11.61 11.36
CA THR A 34 -2.22 -10.26 11.42
C THR A 34 -1.09 -10.00 10.44
N HIS A 35 -0.86 -10.88 9.47
CA HIS A 35 0.15 -10.65 8.45
C HIS A 35 -0.22 -9.41 7.62
N MET A 36 0.47 -8.30 7.89
CA MET A 36 0.22 -7.02 7.20
C MET A 36 0.49 -7.19 5.71
N ARG A 37 -0.52 -6.88 4.90
CA ARG A 37 -0.42 -6.90 3.44
C ARG A 37 0.61 -5.86 3.00
N LYS A 38 1.78 -6.32 2.58
CA LYS A 38 2.82 -5.46 2.00
C LYS A 38 2.52 -5.27 0.52
N VAL A 39 2.46 -4.02 0.08
CA VAL A 39 2.36 -3.69 -1.35
C VAL A 39 3.63 -4.16 -2.05
N THR A 40 3.49 -5.05 -3.02
CA THR A 40 4.62 -5.54 -3.81
C THR A 40 4.95 -4.53 -4.91
N LEU A 41 6.11 -3.92 -4.82
CA LEU A 41 6.59 -3.00 -5.86
C LEU A 41 6.99 -3.80 -7.10
N LYS A 42 6.32 -3.53 -8.21
CA LYS A 42 6.60 -4.11 -9.56
C LYS A 42 7.39 -3.16 -10.44
N VAL A 43 7.52 -1.91 -10.01
CA VAL A 43 8.29 -0.87 -10.70
C VAL A 43 9.48 -0.44 -9.86
N GLN A 44 10.62 -0.28 -10.50
CA GLN A 44 11.82 0.26 -9.92
C GLN A 44 11.85 1.77 -10.17
N TYR A 45 11.98 2.54 -9.10
CA TYR A 45 12.07 3.99 -9.20
C TYR A 45 13.05 4.54 -8.16
N LYS A 46 13.79 5.55 -8.55
CA LYS A 46 14.67 6.32 -7.68
C LYS A 46 14.08 7.72 -7.55
N VAL A 47 13.49 8.01 -6.38
CA VAL A 47 12.85 9.30 -6.15
C VAL A 47 13.83 10.47 -6.24
N PRO A 48 13.40 11.65 -6.71
CA PRO A 48 14.24 12.83 -6.72
C PRO A 48 14.62 13.26 -5.30
N GLN A 49 15.68 14.02 -5.18
CA GLN A 49 16.12 14.60 -3.92
C GLN A 49 15.45 15.96 -3.73
N GLY A 50 15.03 16.25 -2.49
CA GLY A 50 14.44 17.52 -2.09
C GLY A 50 15.10 18.05 -0.82
N THR A 51 15.16 19.36 -0.70
CA THR A 51 15.73 20.05 0.47
C THR A 51 14.70 20.29 1.55
N GLU A 52 13.44 20.51 1.16
CA GLU A 52 12.34 20.77 2.07
C GLU A 52 11.26 19.69 1.93
N LEU A 53 11.23 18.77 2.91
CA LEU A 53 10.29 17.66 2.90
C LEU A 53 9.31 17.79 4.05
N THR A 54 8.02 17.74 3.73
CA THR A 54 6.95 17.70 4.71
C THR A 54 6.48 16.27 4.91
N ARG A 55 6.43 15.78 6.15
CA ARG A 55 5.88 14.45 6.45
C ARG A 55 4.35 14.48 6.38
N LEU A 56 3.78 13.49 5.69
CA LEU A 56 2.34 13.27 5.70
C LEU A 56 1.90 12.74 7.08
N THR A 57 1.02 13.47 7.74
CA THR A 57 0.61 13.22 9.12
C THR A 57 -0.32 12.01 9.23
N LYS A 58 -1.22 11.81 8.27
CA LYS A 58 -2.20 10.71 8.25
C LYS A 58 -1.93 9.78 7.08
N LYS A 59 -1.39 8.59 7.37
CA LYS A 59 -1.11 7.56 6.34
C LYS A 59 -2.37 6.83 5.83
N THR A 60 -3.46 6.85 6.57
CA THR A 60 -4.71 6.16 6.25
C THR A 60 -5.47 6.76 5.08
N ALA A 61 -5.28 8.06 4.82
CA ALA A 61 -5.93 8.79 3.73
C ALA A 61 -4.99 9.03 2.54
N VAL A 62 -3.95 8.21 2.36
CA VAL A 62 -2.96 8.39 1.29
C VAL A 62 -3.01 7.22 0.32
N SER A 63 -3.35 7.52 -0.94
CA SER A 63 -3.22 6.59 -2.06
C SER A 63 -1.88 6.79 -2.77
N TYR A 64 -1.20 5.69 -3.09
CA TYR A 64 0.12 5.75 -3.71
C TYR A 64 0.07 5.39 -5.19
N ILE A 65 0.72 6.22 -6.00
CA ILE A 65 0.96 5.96 -7.42
C ILE A 65 2.47 5.88 -7.62
N HIS A 66 2.95 4.73 -8.11
CA HIS A 66 4.36 4.53 -8.39
C HIS A 66 4.59 4.61 -9.90
N ILE A 67 5.59 5.38 -10.32
CA ILE A 67 5.95 5.54 -11.73
C ILE A 67 7.44 5.21 -11.86
N GLY A 68 7.76 4.21 -12.66
CA GLY A 68 9.14 3.76 -12.81
C GLY A 68 9.31 2.71 -13.90
N LYS A 69 10.52 2.17 -14.00
CA LYS A 69 10.85 1.08 -14.92
C LYS A 69 10.34 -0.26 -14.36
N PRO A 70 9.82 -1.17 -15.17
CA PRO A 70 9.40 -2.49 -14.72
C PRO A 70 10.59 -3.33 -14.27
N PHE A 71 10.39 -4.14 -13.24
CA PHE A 71 11.46 -4.99 -12.70
C PHE A 71 11.85 -6.13 -13.65
N ASN A 72 10.88 -6.76 -14.35
CA ASN A 72 11.12 -7.96 -15.17
C ASN A 72 10.03 -8.20 -16.22
N THR A 73 9.49 -7.19 -16.86
CA THR A 73 8.45 -7.42 -17.87
C THR A 73 9.00 -7.15 -19.25
N PRO A 74 8.82 -8.07 -20.25
CA PRO A 74 9.08 -7.73 -21.64
C PRO A 74 8.25 -6.50 -21.99
N GLN A 75 8.86 -5.59 -22.69
CA GLN A 75 8.38 -4.27 -23.09
C GLN A 75 6.91 -4.27 -23.56
N GLN A 76 6.00 -4.03 -22.63
CA GLN A 76 4.68 -3.54 -23.02
C GLN A 76 4.76 -2.02 -23.06
N THR A 77 4.95 -1.52 -24.25
CA THR A 77 4.93 -0.11 -24.57
C THR A 77 3.55 0.45 -24.20
N VAL A 78 3.47 1.20 -23.12
CA VAL A 78 2.28 1.99 -22.85
C VAL A 78 2.38 3.21 -23.77
N THR A 79 1.76 3.09 -24.94
CA THR A 79 1.63 4.18 -25.89
C THR A 79 0.70 5.23 -25.29
N SER A 80 1.26 6.40 -25.02
CA SER A 80 0.47 7.59 -24.72
C SER A 80 -0.38 7.92 -25.95
N PRO A 81 -1.70 8.16 -25.84
CA PRO A 81 -2.56 8.45 -26.99
C PRO A 81 -2.26 9.78 -27.69
N THR A 82 -1.39 10.59 -27.12
CA THR A 82 -0.93 11.85 -27.71
C THR A 82 0.32 11.58 -28.53
N GLY A 83 0.16 11.33 -29.84
CA GLY A 83 1.19 11.00 -30.84
C GLY A 83 2.38 11.96 -30.99
N ARG A 84 2.98 12.40 -29.91
CA ARG A 84 4.23 13.15 -29.87
C ARG A 84 5.37 12.26 -29.39
N GLY A 85 6.16 11.79 -30.38
CA GLY A 85 7.50 11.23 -30.17
C GLY A 85 7.47 9.80 -29.63
N GLN A 86 7.75 8.85 -30.50
CA GLN A 86 8.18 7.50 -30.20
C GLN A 86 9.55 7.51 -29.48
N GLU A 87 9.61 8.04 -28.29
CA GLU A 87 10.61 7.60 -27.34
C GLU A 87 9.94 6.50 -26.54
N SER A 88 10.40 5.28 -26.71
CA SER A 88 9.99 4.08 -25.99
C SER A 88 10.28 4.28 -24.49
N LEU A 89 9.43 5.03 -23.83
CA LEU A 89 9.48 5.25 -22.41
C LEU A 89 8.95 3.98 -21.75
N THR A 90 9.85 3.10 -21.43
CA THR A 90 9.68 1.91 -20.62
C THR A 90 9.25 2.29 -19.18
N GLN A 91 8.36 3.24 -19.04
CA GLN A 91 7.86 3.65 -17.74
C GLN A 91 6.45 3.13 -17.52
N HIS A 92 6.27 2.45 -16.41
CA HIS A 92 5.00 1.84 -16.03
C HIS A 92 4.45 2.56 -14.81
N ILE A 93 3.13 2.70 -14.80
CA ILE A 93 2.38 3.22 -13.67
C ILE A 93 1.90 2.02 -12.86
N GLN A 94 2.20 2.01 -11.58
CA GLN A 94 1.68 1.00 -10.66
C GLN A 94 0.70 1.67 -9.69
N LEU A 95 -0.52 1.13 -9.66
CA LEU A 95 -1.56 1.47 -8.71
C LEU A 95 -1.69 0.31 -7.73
N ASN A 96 -1.32 0.53 -6.48
CA ASN A 96 -1.27 -0.54 -5.49
C ASN A 96 -0.36 -1.71 -5.96
N ASP A 97 -0.93 -2.88 -6.24
CA ASP A 97 -0.21 -4.09 -6.65
C ASP A 97 -0.28 -4.37 -8.15
N LYS A 98 -0.94 -3.51 -8.94
CA LYS A 98 -1.18 -3.72 -10.37
C LYS A 98 -0.49 -2.66 -11.21
N ILE A 99 0.11 -3.10 -12.31
CA ILE A 99 0.52 -2.18 -13.38
C ILE A 99 -0.76 -1.75 -14.09
N ALA A 100 -0.92 -0.46 -14.27
CA ALA A 100 -2.13 0.14 -14.82
C ALA A 100 -1.79 1.15 -15.93
N ARG A 101 -2.78 1.41 -16.79
CA ARG A 101 -2.70 2.44 -17.80
C ARG A 101 -3.13 3.79 -17.23
N ILE A 102 -2.83 4.86 -17.96
CA ILE A 102 -3.18 6.22 -17.55
C ILE A 102 -4.71 6.38 -17.37
N GLU A 103 -5.49 5.76 -18.25
CA GLU A 103 -6.96 5.83 -18.22
C GLU A 103 -7.58 5.16 -17.00
N GLU A 104 -6.87 4.19 -16.43
CA GLU A 104 -7.33 3.42 -15.27
C GLU A 104 -7.14 4.15 -13.94
N ILE A 105 -6.40 5.27 -13.93
CA ILE A 105 -6.12 6.06 -12.73
C ILE A 105 -7.40 6.67 -12.17
N ALA A 106 -8.21 7.30 -13.02
CA ALA A 106 -9.42 7.97 -12.56
C ALA A 106 -10.43 7.00 -11.92
N PRO A 107 -10.84 5.88 -12.57
CA PRO A 107 -11.74 4.91 -11.95
C PRO A 107 -11.15 4.27 -10.70
N TYR A 108 -9.84 4.01 -10.66
CA TYR A 108 -9.17 3.49 -9.48
C TYR A 108 -9.31 4.44 -8.27
N ILE A 109 -9.04 5.72 -8.47
CA ILE A 109 -9.13 6.73 -7.40
C ILE A 109 -10.57 6.90 -6.91
N VAL A 110 -11.56 6.83 -7.80
CA VAL A 110 -12.97 6.87 -7.40
C VAL A 110 -13.31 5.66 -6.52
N ALA A 111 -12.93 4.45 -6.95
CA ALA A 111 -13.16 3.22 -6.18
C ALA A 111 -12.43 3.24 -4.82
N GLU A 112 -11.23 3.81 -4.77
CA GLU A 112 -10.47 3.96 -3.51
C GLU A 112 -11.16 4.93 -2.55
N ARG A 113 -11.73 6.02 -3.09
CA ARG A 113 -12.52 6.99 -2.32
C ARG A 113 -13.76 6.36 -1.70
N GLU A 114 -14.45 5.49 -2.43
CA GLU A 114 -15.64 4.78 -1.93
C GLU A 114 -15.34 3.81 -0.79
N ARG A 115 -14.11 3.30 -0.75
CA ARG A 115 -13.63 2.39 0.30
C ARG A 115 -13.14 3.11 1.55
N MET A 116 -12.87 4.42 1.45
CA MET A 116 -12.37 5.21 2.56
C MET A 116 -13.46 5.53 3.57
N ASN A 117 -13.04 5.71 4.82
CA ASN A 117 -13.95 6.20 5.85
C ASN A 117 -14.40 7.63 5.51
N PRO A 118 -15.70 7.97 5.66
CA PRO A 118 -16.22 9.32 5.42
C PRO A 118 -15.46 10.43 6.14
N ALA A 119 -14.92 10.17 7.32
CA ALA A 119 -14.12 11.11 8.09
C ALA A 119 -12.74 11.43 7.44
N ASP A 120 -12.22 10.53 6.61
CA ASP A 120 -10.92 10.68 5.96
C ASP A 120 -11.02 11.25 4.53
N LEU A 121 -12.21 11.25 3.95
CA LEU A 121 -12.46 11.75 2.60
C LEU A 121 -11.94 13.18 2.34
N PRO A 122 -12.16 14.16 3.24
CA PRO A 122 -11.66 15.52 3.04
C PRO A 122 -10.13 15.61 3.04
N ASN A 123 -9.46 14.64 3.65
CA ASN A 123 -8.00 14.57 3.81
C ASN A 123 -7.33 13.65 2.81
N MET A 124 -8.10 13.06 1.88
CA MET A 124 -7.55 12.17 0.87
C MET A 124 -6.43 12.87 0.09
N THR A 125 -5.25 12.27 0.11
CA THR A 125 -4.06 12.78 -0.58
C THR A 125 -3.51 11.69 -1.49
N VAL A 126 -3.17 12.04 -2.71
CA VAL A 126 -2.50 11.14 -3.64
C VAL A 126 -1.01 11.42 -3.63
N SER A 127 -0.21 10.43 -3.26
CA SER A 127 1.24 10.52 -3.24
C SER A 127 1.82 9.89 -4.50
N ILE A 128 2.44 10.72 -5.33
CA ILE A 128 3.12 10.28 -6.56
C ILE A 128 4.59 10.01 -6.22
N LYS A 129 5.01 8.77 -6.45
CA LYS A 129 6.40 8.32 -6.32
C LYS A 129 6.93 8.03 -7.72
N ALA A 130 7.52 9.04 -8.33
CA ALA A 130 8.07 8.94 -9.67
C ALA A 130 9.59 8.76 -9.66
N ASP A 131 10.09 8.05 -10.68
CA ASP A 131 11.53 7.99 -10.90
C ASP A 131 12.06 9.36 -11.30
N ARG A 132 13.29 9.65 -10.89
CA ARG A 132 14.01 10.89 -11.19
C ARG A 132 14.04 11.22 -12.69
N ASN A 133 14.11 10.20 -13.53
CA ASN A 133 14.18 10.32 -14.99
C ASN A 133 12.80 10.18 -15.66
N THR A 134 11.71 10.33 -14.89
CA THR A 134 10.35 10.25 -15.45
C THR A 134 10.06 11.44 -16.33
N ASN A 135 9.47 11.18 -17.51
CA ASN A 135 9.04 12.23 -18.41
C ASN A 135 7.93 13.08 -17.78
N MET A 136 8.10 14.40 -17.80
CA MET A 136 7.11 15.35 -17.27
C MET A 136 5.77 15.28 -17.98
N GLY A 137 5.74 14.88 -19.27
CA GLY A 137 4.49 14.63 -19.99
C GLY A 137 3.65 13.58 -19.29
N LEU A 138 4.24 12.43 -18.93
CA LEU A 138 3.55 11.37 -18.21
C LEU A 138 3.01 11.84 -16.84
N ILE A 139 3.80 12.62 -16.11
CA ILE A 139 3.37 13.20 -14.82
C ILE A 139 2.19 14.14 -15.02
N THR A 140 2.20 14.93 -16.10
CA THR A 140 1.10 15.84 -16.44
C THR A 140 -0.17 15.07 -16.78
N ASP A 141 -0.06 14.00 -17.55
CA ASP A 141 -1.20 13.13 -17.89
C ASP A 141 -1.80 12.48 -16.64
N VAL A 142 -0.95 11.96 -15.74
CA VAL A 142 -1.38 11.43 -14.45
C VAL A 142 -2.12 12.49 -13.63
N LYS A 143 -1.59 13.71 -13.54
CA LYS A 143 -2.25 14.83 -12.85
C LYS A 143 -3.60 15.16 -13.46
N GLN A 144 -3.71 15.09 -14.79
CA GLN A 144 -4.96 15.36 -15.50
C GLN A 144 -6.03 14.29 -15.17
N GLN A 145 -5.65 13.00 -15.07
CA GLN A 145 -6.55 11.94 -14.63
C GLN A 145 -6.97 12.12 -13.15
N LEU A 146 -6.06 12.52 -12.28
CA LEU A 146 -6.37 12.81 -10.89
C LEU A 146 -7.34 13.98 -10.74
N ARG A 147 -7.19 15.03 -11.58
CA ARG A 147 -8.13 16.13 -11.63
C ARG A 147 -9.52 15.70 -12.09
N ARG A 148 -9.61 14.79 -13.09
CA ARG A 148 -10.89 14.20 -13.53
C ARG A 148 -11.56 13.40 -12.42
N ALA A 149 -10.78 12.71 -11.58
CA ALA A 149 -11.27 11.99 -10.39
C ALA A 149 -11.53 12.90 -9.18
N ASN A 150 -11.40 14.24 -9.34
CA ASN A 150 -11.52 15.22 -8.26
C ASN A 150 -10.57 14.96 -7.07
N ALA A 151 -9.40 14.36 -7.32
CA ALA A 151 -8.32 14.16 -6.35
C ALA A 151 -7.31 15.31 -6.46
N LEU A 152 -7.62 16.44 -5.82
CA LEU A 152 -6.86 17.68 -6.00
C LEU A 152 -5.64 17.79 -5.07
N ARG A 153 -5.61 17.02 -3.97
CA ARG A 153 -4.47 16.99 -3.06
C ARG A 153 -3.43 16.00 -3.56
N ILE A 154 -2.40 16.52 -4.19
CA ILE A 154 -1.30 15.73 -4.75
C ILE A 154 -0.03 16.06 -3.99
N ASN A 155 0.70 15.02 -3.60
CA ASN A 155 2.01 15.13 -2.99
C ASN A 155 3.05 14.36 -3.82
N TYR A 156 4.25 14.91 -3.94
CA TYR A 156 5.38 14.23 -4.57
C TYR A 156 6.31 13.69 -3.51
N SER A 157 6.64 12.42 -3.59
CA SER A 157 7.64 11.83 -2.71
C SER A 157 9.04 12.15 -3.20
N ALA A 158 9.87 12.65 -2.30
CA ALA A 158 11.30 12.88 -2.54
C ALA A 158 12.12 12.33 -1.37
N THR A 159 13.40 12.10 -1.59
CA THR A 159 14.36 11.74 -0.55
C THR A 159 15.08 12.99 -0.10
N GLU A 160 15.33 13.11 1.20
CA GLU A 160 16.10 14.22 1.74
C GLU A 160 17.52 14.23 1.15
N THR A 161 17.91 15.38 0.63
CA THR A 161 19.29 15.57 0.17
C THR A 161 20.18 15.66 1.39
N SER A 162 21.10 14.74 1.53
CA SER A 162 22.19 14.81 2.53
C SER A 162 23.22 15.89 2.21
N ALA A 163 22.78 17.06 1.72
CA ALA A 163 23.66 18.20 1.56
C ALA A 163 23.95 18.76 2.94
N LYS A 164 25.12 18.42 3.44
CA LYS A 164 25.77 19.07 4.58
C LYS A 164 25.65 20.59 4.36
N ARG A 165 24.81 21.26 5.16
CA ARG A 165 24.84 22.73 5.22
C ARG A 165 26.25 23.17 5.55
N PRO A 166 26.84 24.16 4.85
CA PRO A 166 28.11 24.75 5.21
C PRO A 166 28.05 25.40 6.57
#